data_943c4365f8521a4440d71ffe03afa27a
#
_entry.id   943c4365f8521a4440d71ffe03afa27a
#
_cell.length_a   1.000
_cell.length_b   1.000
_cell.length_c   1.000
_cell.angle_alpha   90.00
_cell.angle_beta   90.00
_cell.angle_gamma   90.00
#
_symmetry.space_group_name_H-M   'P 1'
#
loop_
_entity.id
_entity.type
_entity.pdbx_description
1 polymer ?
#
loop_
_entity_poly.entity_id
_entity_poly.type
_entity_poly.pdbx_seq_one_letter_code
_entity_poly.pdbx_strand_id
1 'polypeptide(L)'
;MIGPAATREHDKFHIKKHISEEVNFKDVTEDLTCLGLYGPNSRKLLSNISNDDFTNEGIKFSHGKFVNIDGVKVWAQRLSYVGEIGFELYTNIDESKKIFLAIIKEGKNHGLSPCGAHAMDIMRMESGFLHWGHDISPEENQYQAGLKFAISYKKNINFVGKEALLKIKDQNPTKSLAMMVLKDNRPGEPLLLHEEPIYLDDKIIGRTTSGNYSFNFKKNISFGYVNSGNTIENLINKNLSIEVEKKKYPVTIIKKPLNQKNIKDI
;
A
#
# COMPACT_ATOMS: atom_id res chain seq x y z
N MET A 1 -4.13 -12.94 10.31
CA MET A 1 -3.73 -11.54 10.04
C MET A 1 -2.41 -11.58 9.28
N ILE A 2 -2.22 -10.70 8.32
CA ILE A 2 -1.00 -10.54 7.55
C ILE A 2 -0.53 -9.11 7.80
N GLY A 3 0.74 -8.95 8.12
CA GLY A 3 1.36 -7.66 8.41
C GLY A 3 2.80 -7.60 7.89
N PRO A 4 3.43 -6.40 7.89
CA PRO A 4 4.82 -6.25 7.50
C PRO A 4 5.76 -7.04 8.43
N ALA A 5 6.78 -7.67 7.86
CA ALA A 5 7.76 -8.43 8.65
C ALA A 5 8.46 -7.56 9.72
N ALA A 6 8.69 -6.29 9.40
CA ALA A 6 9.34 -5.33 10.31
C ALA A 6 8.54 -5.05 11.60
N THR A 7 7.21 -5.23 11.58
CA THR A 7 6.34 -4.98 12.76
C THR A 7 5.93 -6.25 13.50
N ARG A 8 6.45 -7.43 13.10
CA ARG A 8 6.05 -8.74 13.63
C ARG A 8 5.97 -8.80 15.16
N GLU A 9 7.02 -8.39 15.87
CA GLU A 9 7.06 -8.45 17.32
C GLU A 9 6.15 -7.42 17.98
N HIS A 10 6.08 -6.21 17.42
CA HIS A 10 5.15 -5.16 17.86
C HIS A 10 3.70 -5.63 17.74
N ASP A 11 3.31 -6.15 16.58
CA ASP A 11 1.94 -6.60 16.31
C ASP A 11 1.57 -7.81 17.18
N LYS A 12 2.51 -8.75 17.35
CA LYS A 12 2.35 -9.91 18.23
C LYS A 12 2.11 -9.49 19.68
N PHE A 13 2.89 -8.52 20.18
CA PHE A 13 2.71 -7.98 21.52
C PHE A 13 1.35 -7.30 21.67
N HIS A 14 0.97 -6.46 20.71
CA HIS A 14 -0.31 -5.74 20.71
C HIS A 14 -1.50 -6.71 20.70
N ILE A 15 -1.46 -7.74 19.84
CA ILE A 15 -2.51 -8.76 19.78
C ILE A 15 -2.64 -9.49 21.11
N LYS A 16 -1.53 -10.03 21.64
CA LYS A 16 -1.54 -10.77 22.91
C LYS A 16 -2.07 -9.95 24.10
N LYS A 17 -1.86 -8.64 24.09
CA LYS A 17 -2.36 -7.72 25.12
C LYS A 17 -3.89 -7.56 25.09
N HIS A 18 -4.55 -7.79 23.94
CA HIS A 18 -5.95 -7.43 23.72
C HIS A 18 -6.87 -8.63 23.39
N ILE A 19 -6.30 -9.82 23.16
CA ILE A 19 -7.10 -11.03 22.94
C ILE A 19 -7.56 -11.61 24.29
N SER A 20 -8.71 -12.27 24.31
CA SER A 20 -9.18 -13.07 25.42
C SER A 20 -8.49 -14.44 25.45
N GLU A 21 -8.57 -15.13 26.59
CA GLU A 21 -8.03 -16.50 26.74
C GLU A 21 -8.71 -17.53 25.82
N GLU A 22 -9.90 -17.22 25.33
CA GLU A 22 -10.64 -18.07 24.37
C GLU A 22 -10.07 -18.04 22.96
N VAL A 23 -9.20 -17.06 22.65
CA VAL A 23 -8.60 -16.89 21.32
C VAL A 23 -7.23 -17.55 21.24
N ASN A 24 -7.12 -18.60 20.43
CA ASN A 24 -5.83 -19.21 20.12
C ASN A 24 -5.07 -18.35 19.09
N PHE A 25 -3.96 -17.77 19.50
CA PHE A 25 -3.08 -16.99 18.63
C PHE A 25 -1.76 -17.72 18.38
N LYS A 26 -1.51 -18.07 17.13
CA LYS A 26 -0.24 -18.68 16.66
C LYS A 26 0.42 -17.80 15.61
N ASP A 27 1.68 -17.47 15.82
CA ASP A 27 2.54 -16.87 14.80
C ASP A 27 3.06 -17.98 13.88
N VAL A 28 2.72 -17.89 12.60
CA VAL A 28 3.07 -18.88 11.55
C VAL A 28 4.00 -18.28 10.47
N THR A 29 4.67 -17.19 10.79
CA THR A 29 5.51 -16.45 9.83
C THR A 29 6.61 -17.34 9.23
N GLU A 30 7.21 -18.21 10.02
CA GLU A 30 8.29 -19.10 9.56
C GLU A 30 7.76 -20.34 8.79
N ASP A 31 6.45 -20.63 8.91
CA ASP A 31 5.85 -21.81 8.27
C ASP A 31 5.37 -21.50 6.85
N LEU A 32 5.18 -20.21 6.51
CA LEU A 32 4.52 -19.78 5.28
C LEU A 32 5.40 -18.85 4.43
N THR A 33 5.24 -18.98 3.12
CA THR A 33 5.77 -18.04 2.12
C THR A 33 4.61 -17.32 1.42
N CYS A 34 4.79 -16.06 1.08
CA CYS A 34 3.88 -15.29 0.24
C CYS A 34 4.55 -14.95 -1.09
N LEU A 35 3.92 -15.33 -2.20
CA LEU A 35 4.32 -14.95 -3.55
C LEU A 35 3.28 -13.99 -4.13
N GLY A 36 3.67 -12.76 -4.45
CA GLY A 36 2.81 -11.78 -5.11
C GLY A 36 2.88 -11.95 -6.64
N LEU A 37 1.73 -12.19 -7.27
CA LEU A 37 1.59 -12.25 -8.73
C LEU A 37 0.61 -11.17 -9.18
N TYR A 38 1.11 -10.13 -9.85
CA TYR A 38 0.33 -8.96 -10.25
C TYR A 38 0.45 -8.70 -11.75
N GLY A 39 -0.57 -8.07 -12.31
CA GLY A 39 -0.61 -7.67 -13.71
C GLY A 39 -1.79 -8.25 -14.48
N PRO A 40 -2.09 -7.73 -15.67
CA PRO A 40 -3.31 -8.06 -16.43
C PRO A 40 -3.40 -9.53 -16.85
N ASN A 41 -2.26 -10.22 -16.96
CA ASN A 41 -2.20 -11.62 -17.34
C ASN A 41 -2.17 -12.60 -16.16
N SER A 42 -2.22 -12.11 -14.90
CA SER A 42 -2.09 -12.95 -13.70
C SER A 42 -3.15 -14.05 -13.61
N ARG A 43 -4.41 -13.74 -13.95
CA ARG A 43 -5.50 -14.73 -14.00
C ARG A 43 -5.24 -15.81 -15.02
N LYS A 44 -4.90 -15.40 -16.26
CA LYS A 44 -4.67 -16.33 -17.36
C LYS A 44 -3.52 -17.27 -17.06
N LEU A 45 -2.45 -16.75 -16.47
CA LEU A 45 -1.32 -17.54 -16.03
C LEU A 45 -1.76 -18.58 -14.99
N LEU A 46 -2.49 -18.17 -13.94
CA LEU A 46 -2.96 -19.08 -12.89
C LEU A 46 -3.91 -20.15 -13.42
N SER A 47 -4.81 -19.78 -14.34
CA SER A 47 -5.75 -20.74 -14.95
C SER A 47 -5.05 -21.80 -15.82
N ASN A 48 -3.81 -21.59 -16.24
CA ASN A 48 -3.03 -22.58 -16.98
C ASN A 48 -2.28 -23.60 -16.08
N ILE A 49 -2.09 -23.25 -14.80
CA ILE A 49 -1.39 -24.12 -13.83
C ILE A 49 -2.31 -24.58 -12.68
N SER A 50 -3.61 -24.31 -12.80
CA SER A 50 -4.63 -24.66 -11.83
C SER A 50 -5.97 -24.87 -12.53
N ASN A 51 -6.77 -25.81 -12.03
CA ASN A 51 -8.16 -26.03 -12.47
C ASN A 51 -9.18 -25.17 -11.67
N ASP A 52 -8.70 -24.37 -10.73
CA ASP A 52 -9.55 -23.51 -9.92
C ASP A 52 -9.96 -22.25 -10.67
N ASP A 53 -11.11 -21.68 -10.27
CA ASP A 53 -11.65 -20.46 -10.86
C ASP A 53 -11.04 -19.22 -10.19
N PHE A 54 -10.30 -18.40 -10.97
CA PHE A 54 -9.70 -17.12 -10.60
C PHE A 54 -10.47 -15.91 -11.13
N THR A 55 -11.69 -16.09 -11.67
CA THR A 55 -12.56 -15.01 -12.12
C THR A 55 -13.06 -14.17 -10.93
N ASN A 56 -13.84 -13.12 -11.23
CA ASN A 56 -14.47 -12.29 -10.19
C ASN A 56 -15.50 -13.09 -9.36
N GLU A 57 -16.14 -14.09 -9.96
CA GLU A 57 -17.06 -15.01 -9.31
C GLU A 57 -16.31 -16.03 -8.45
N GLY A 58 -15.18 -16.53 -8.94
CA GLY A 58 -14.38 -17.54 -8.26
C GLY A 58 -13.65 -17.02 -7.03
N ILE A 59 -13.05 -15.81 -7.13
CA ILE A 59 -12.41 -15.11 -5.99
C ILE A 59 -12.75 -13.63 -6.07
N LYS A 60 -13.68 -13.16 -5.23
CA LYS A 60 -14.04 -11.74 -5.15
C LYS A 60 -12.86 -10.90 -4.63
N PHE A 61 -12.82 -9.62 -4.99
CA PHE A 61 -11.82 -8.70 -4.46
C PHE A 61 -11.84 -8.70 -2.92
N SER A 62 -10.68 -8.68 -2.28
CA SER A 62 -10.45 -8.80 -0.82
C SER A 62 -10.89 -10.15 -0.23
N HIS A 63 -11.19 -11.15 -1.04
CA HIS A 63 -11.46 -12.52 -0.58
C HIS A 63 -10.31 -13.44 -0.97
N GLY A 64 -10.26 -14.57 -0.29
CA GLY A 64 -9.32 -15.65 -0.61
C GLY A 64 -9.97 -17.01 -0.46
N LYS A 65 -9.39 -17.98 -1.11
CA LYS A 65 -9.76 -19.40 -0.96
C LYS A 65 -8.53 -20.28 -1.15
N PHE A 66 -8.65 -21.52 -0.69
CA PHE A 66 -7.68 -22.56 -1.06
C PHE A 66 -7.89 -22.99 -2.51
N VAL A 67 -6.81 -23.02 -3.26
CA VAL A 67 -6.73 -23.47 -4.64
C VAL A 67 -5.63 -24.54 -4.77
N ASN A 68 -5.63 -25.29 -5.85
CA ASN A 68 -4.55 -26.21 -6.17
C ASN A 68 -3.73 -25.64 -7.33
N ILE A 69 -2.47 -25.36 -7.11
CA ILE A 69 -1.52 -24.89 -8.14
C ILE A 69 -0.46 -25.97 -8.31
N ASP A 70 -0.38 -26.58 -9.49
CA ASP A 70 0.59 -27.65 -9.81
C ASP A 70 0.63 -28.77 -8.75
N GLY A 71 -0.54 -29.18 -8.24
CA GLY A 71 -0.68 -30.21 -7.22
C GLY A 71 -0.44 -29.75 -5.78
N VAL A 72 -0.17 -28.48 -5.53
CA VAL A 72 0.06 -27.91 -4.19
C VAL A 72 -1.13 -27.10 -3.74
N LYS A 73 -1.55 -27.30 -2.48
CA LYS A 73 -2.61 -26.50 -1.84
C LYS A 73 -2.07 -25.13 -1.43
N VAL A 74 -2.63 -24.08 -2.01
CA VAL A 74 -2.23 -22.68 -1.85
C VAL A 74 -3.42 -21.85 -1.39
N TRP A 75 -3.27 -20.95 -0.44
CA TRP A 75 -4.26 -19.90 -0.16
C TRP A 75 -4.03 -18.75 -1.15
N ALA A 76 -4.95 -18.56 -2.07
CA ALA A 76 -4.94 -17.45 -3.02
C ALA A 76 -5.82 -16.32 -2.50
N GLN A 77 -5.20 -15.18 -2.16
CA GLN A 77 -5.87 -13.96 -1.71
C GLN A 77 -5.91 -12.96 -2.85
N ARG A 78 -7.10 -12.53 -3.29
CA ARG A 78 -7.21 -11.51 -4.33
C ARG A 78 -7.04 -10.12 -3.72
N LEU A 79 -5.82 -9.63 -3.75
CA LEU A 79 -5.40 -8.31 -3.30
C LEU A 79 -4.44 -7.69 -4.30
N SER A 80 -4.24 -6.37 -4.19
CA SER A 80 -3.18 -5.69 -4.91
C SER A 80 -2.63 -4.53 -4.08
N TYR A 81 -1.31 -4.48 -3.99
CA TYR A 81 -0.59 -3.34 -3.43
C TYR A 81 0.03 -2.45 -4.54
N VAL A 82 -0.08 -2.86 -5.79
CA VAL A 82 0.53 -2.19 -6.95
C VAL A 82 -0.48 -1.58 -7.92
N GLY A 83 -1.78 -1.63 -7.58
CA GLY A 83 -2.83 -1.06 -8.42
C GLY A 83 -3.09 -1.80 -9.74
N GLU A 84 -2.62 -3.03 -9.86
CA GLU A 84 -2.95 -3.97 -10.94
C GLU A 84 -3.76 -5.14 -10.36
N ILE A 85 -4.47 -5.87 -11.21
CA ILE A 85 -5.08 -7.12 -10.78
C ILE A 85 -3.99 -8.07 -10.28
N GLY A 86 -4.28 -8.83 -9.22
CA GLY A 86 -3.30 -9.78 -8.73
C GLY A 86 -3.76 -10.61 -7.56
N PHE A 87 -2.87 -11.49 -7.17
CA PHE A 87 -3.07 -12.46 -6.11
C PHE A 87 -1.82 -12.56 -5.23
N GLU A 88 -2.05 -12.63 -3.94
CA GLU A 88 -1.05 -13.08 -2.98
C GLU A 88 -1.27 -14.57 -2.72
N LEU A 89 -0.26 -15.37 -2.98
CA LEU A 89 -0.28 -16.82 -2.92
C LEU A 89 0.49 -17.28 -1.70
N TYR A 90 -0.21 -17.80 -0.71
CA TYR A 90 0.38 -18.29 0.54
C TYR A 90 0.46 -19.81 0.54
N THR A 91 1.65 -20.32 0.75
CA THR A 91 1.95 -21.77 0.77
C THR A 91 2.96 -22.10 1.85
N ASN A 92 3.03 -23.38 2.23
CA ASN A 92 4.09 -23.83 3.13
C ASN A 92 5.46 -23.55 2.51
N ILE A 93 6.43 -23.20 3.37
CA ILE A 93 7.77 -22.82 2.94
C ILE A 93 8.42 -23.91 2.10
N ASP A 94 8.22 -25.19 2.46
CA ASP A 94 8.80 -26.34 1.73
C ASP A 94 8.27 -26.48 0.31
N GLU A 95 7.04 -26.01 0.04
CA GLU A 95 6.39 -26.06 -1.28
C GLU A 95 6.62 -24.79 -2.11
N SER A 96 7.16 -23.74 -1.50
CA SER A 96 7.30 -22.42 -2.11
C SER A 96 8.11 -22.43 -3.41
N LYS A 97 9.22 -23.19 -3.43
CA LYS A 97 10.07 -23.32 -4.61
C LYS A 97 9.33 -23.97 -5.79
N LYS A 98 8.49 -24.99 -5.53
CA LYS A 98 7.70 -25.66 -6.56
C LYS A 98 6.70 -24.69 -7.20
N ILE A 99 5.95 -23.96 -6.37
CA ILE A 99 4.99 -22.95 -6.85
C ILE A 99 5.68 -21.85 -7.63
N PHE A 100 6.78 -21.31 -7.11
CA PHE A 100 7.57 -20.28 -7.79
C PHE A 100 8.02 -20.75 -9.18
N LEU A 101 8.58 -21.95 -9.27
CA LEU A 101 9.05 -22.51 -10.56
C LEU A 101 7.91 -22.75 -11.54
N ALA A 102 6.73 -23.21 -11.08
CA ALA A 102 5.55 -23.39 -11.93
C ALA A 102 5.09 -22.03 -12.50
N ILE A 103 5.01 -20.99 -11.66
CA ILE A 103 4.67 -19.63 -12.07
C ILE A 103 5.69 -19.08 -13.08
N ILE A 104 7.00 -19.21 -12.82
CA ILE A 104 8.05 -18.71 -13.73
C ILE A 104 8.02 -19.45 -15.06
N LYS A 105 7.80 -20.78 -15.05
CA LYS A 105 7.74 -21.60 -16.27
C LYS A 105 6.58 -21.16 -17.16
N GLU A 106 5.36 -21.09 -16.61
CA GLU A 106 4.18 -20.66 -17.36
C GLU A 106 4.23 -19.19 -17.72
N GLY A 107 4.79 -18.39 -16.84
CA GLY A 107 4.90 -16.94 -16.99
C GLY A 107 5.64 -16.48 -18.23
N LYS A 108 6.55 -17.30 -18.77
CA LYS A 108 7.25 -17.01 -20.04
C LYS A 108 6.27 -16.79 -21.20
N ASN A 109 5.14 -17.49 -21.20
CA ASN A 109 4.09 -17.38 -22.21
C ASN A 109 3.19 -16.17 -22.01
N HIS A 110 3.29 -15.50 -20.84
CA HIS A 110 2.42 -14.39 -20.44
C HIS A 110 3.15 -13.07 -20.19
N GLY A 111 4.44 -13.00 -20.54
CA GLY A 111 5.25 -11.80 -20.33
C GLY A 111 5.57 -11.53 -18.86
N LEU A 112 5.61 -12.58 -18.02
CA LEU A 112 6.01 -12.47 -16.62
C LEU A 112 7.47 -12.02 -16.51
N SER A 113 7.71 -11.04 -15.62
CA SER A 113 9.04 -10.61 -15.21
C SER A 113 9.13 -10.50 -13.70
N PRO A 114 10.18 -11.01 -13.06
CA PRO A 114 10.45 -10.70 -11.67
C PRO A 114 10.63 -9.19 -11.47
N CYS A 115 10.01 -8.62 -10.44
CA CYS A 115 10.06 -7.20 -10.13
C CYS A 115 10.75 -6.97 -8.80
N GLY A 116 11.61 -5.94 -8.74
CA GLY A 116 12.27 -5.52 -7.50
C GLY A 116 11.36 -4.68 -6.61
N ALA A 117 11.74 -4.52 -5.34
CA ALA A 117 11.01 -3.74 -4.33
C ALA A 117 10.74 -2.29 -4.75
N HIS A 118 11.68 -1.64 -5.46
CA HIS A 118 11.48 -0.27 -5.95
C HIS A 118 10.38 -0.16 -7.00
N ALA A 119 10.18 -1.19 -7.86
CA ALA A 119 9.06 -1.21 -8.80
C ALA A 119 7.73 -1.32 -8.05
N MET A 120 7.65 -2.16 -7.03
CA MET A 120 6.48 -2.28 -6.17
C MET A 120 6.20 -0.96 -5.44
N ASP A 121 7.24 -0.30 -4.90
CA ASP A 121 7.10 0.94 -4.15
C ASP A 121 6.55 2.08 -5.04
N ILE A 122 7.08 2.27 -6.24
CA ILE A 122 6.53 3.33 -7.10
C ILE A 122 5.09 3.01 -7.54
N MET A 123 4.76 1.77 -7.86
CA MET A 123 3.42 1.39 -8.31
C MET A 123 2.37 1.56 -7.19
N ARG A 124 2.71 1.29 -5.92
CA ARG A 124 1.82 1.56 -4.79
C ARG A 124 1.59 3.08 -4.63
N MET A 125 2.62 3.90 -4.83
CA MET A 125 2.50 5.37 -4.79
C MET A 125 1.63 5.89 -5.93
N GLU A 126 1.78 5.37 -7.14
CA GLU A 126 0.91 5.69 -8.28
C GLU A 126 -0.57 5.46 -7.95
N SER A 127 -0.85 4.46 -7.12
CA SER A 127 -2.20 4.02 -6.72
C SER A 127 -2.68 4.65 -5.40
N GLY A 128 -1.86 5.48 -4.75
CA GLY A 128 -2.21 6.14 -3.49
C GLY A 128 -2.17 5.21 -2.27
N PHE A 129 -1.51 4.06 -2.35
CA PHE A 129 -1.38 3.13 -1.22
C PHE A 129 -0.22 3.54 -0.32
N LEU A 130 -0.46 3.50 0.98
CA LEU A 130 0.48 3.93 1.99
C LEU A 130 1.38 2.78 2.45
N HIS A 131 2.61 3.12 2.84
CA HIS A 131 3.58 2.20 3.37
C HIS A 131 3.69 2.37 4.89
N TRP A 132 3.43 1.29 5.63
CA TRP A 132 3.62 1.28 7.07
C TRP A 132 5.11 1.40 7.43
N GLY A 133 5.41 2.30 8.35
CA GLY A 133 6.79 2.64 8.74
C GLY A 133 7.40 3.79 7.94
N HIS A 134 6.75 4.23 6.85
CA HIS A 134 7.14 5.41 6.07
C HIS A 134 6.03 6.46 6.06
N ASP A 135 4.90 6.16 5.41
CA ASP A 135 3.78 7.11 5.28
C ASP A 135 2.86 7.11 6.50
N ILE A 136 2.78 6.02 7.21
CA ILE A 136 2.00 5.86 8.43
C ILE A 136 2.80 5.08 9.48
N SER A 137 2.63 5.50 10.73
CA SER A 137 3.28 4.91 11.91
C SER A 137 2.32 4.96 13.11
N PRO A 138 2.72 4.52 14.30
CA PRO A 138 1.93 4.74 15.52
C PRO A 138 1.69 6.22 15.88
N GLU A 139 2.41 7.15 15.27
CA GLU A 139 2.29 8.60 15.52
C GLU A 139 1.15 9.25 14.74
N GLU A 140 0.61 8.57 13.71
CA GLU A 140 -0.48 9.08 12.89
C GLU A 140 -1.80 8.38 13.22
N ASN A 141 -2.86 9.16 13.29
CA ASN A 141 -4.21 8.61 13.31
C ASN A 141 -4.84 8.58 11.90
N GLN A 142 -5.96 7.87 11.78
CA GLN A 142 -6.64 7.65 10.51
C GLN A 142 -7.14 8.93 9.84
N TYR A 143 -7.41 9.99 10.60
CA TYR A 143 -7.81 11.29 10.04
C TYR A 143 -6.63 12.02 9.41
N GLN A 144 -5.47 11.98 10.06
CA GLN A 144 -4.24 12.56 9.56
C GLN A 144 -3.75 11.86 8.29
N ALA A 145 -3.82 10.53 8.28
CA ALA A 145 -3.37 9.70 7.17
C ALA A 145 -4.37 9.60 5.99
N GLY A 146 -5.52 10.28 6.07
CA GLY A 146 -6.55 10.20 5.02
C GLY A 146 -7.31 8.85 4.98
N LEU A 147 -7.20 8.02 6.03
CA LEU A 147 -7.80 6.68 6.12
C LEU A 147 -9.15 6.66 6.84
N LYS A 148 -9.83 7.80 6.94
CA LYS A 148 -11.15 7.93 7.59
C LYS A 148 -12.18 6.92 7.05
N PHE A 149 -12.11 6.58 5.77
CA PHE A 149 -13.02 5.63 5.14
C PHE A 149 -12.92 4.20 5.72
N ALA A 150 -11.80 3.85 6.33
CA ALA A 150 -11.57 2.53 6.94
C ALA A 150 -12.18 2.40 8.34
N ILE A 151 -12.65 3.51 8.95
CA ILE A 151 -13.25 3.50 10.28
C ILE A 151 -14.73 3.19 10.19
N SER A 152 -15.18 2.09 10.80
CA SER A 152 -16.59 1.70 10.81
C SER A 152 -17.25 2.01 12.16
N TYR A 153 -17.86 3.19 12.28
CA TYR A 153 -18.66 3.57 13.46
C TYR A 153 -20.06 2.94 13.48
N LYS A 154 -20.55 2.48 12.33
CA LYS A 154 -21.91 1.94 12.19
C LYS A 154 -22.05 0.51 12.75
N LYS A 155 -20.95 -0.23 12.87
CA LYS A 155 -20.96 -1.55 13.46
C LYS A 155 -21.25 -1.45 14.96
N ASN A 156 -22.21 -2.22 15.45
CA ASN A 156 -22.51 -2.35 16.88
C ASN A 156 -21.50 -3.27 17.60
N ILE A 157 -20.22 -3.07 17.26
CA ILE A 157 -19.09 -3.79 17.84
C ILE A 157 -18.09 -2.73 18.34
N ASN A 158 -17.63 -2.93 19.56
CA ASN A 158 -16.56 -2.10 20.09
C ASN A 158 -15.20 -2.55 19.51
N PHE A 159 -14.25 -1.64 19.39
CA PHE A 159 -12.89 -1.92 18.96
C PHE A 159 -11.91 -1.01 19.72
N VAL A 160 -10.67 -1.44 19.86
CA VAL A 160 -9.61 -0.68 20.53
C VAL A 160 -9.41 0.67 19.83
N GLY A 161 -9.47 1.75 20.59
CA GLY A 161 -9.30 3.12 20.08
C GLY A 161 -10.60 3.81 19.59
N LYS A 162 -11.77 3.14 19.58
CA LYS A 162 -13.03 3.73 19.10
C LYS A 162 -13.39 5.04 19.80
N GLU A 163 -13.29 5.07 21.15
CA GLU A 163 -13.59 6.28 21.94
C GLU A 163 -12.60 7.41 21.65
N ALA A 164 -11.32 7.10 21.51
CA ALA A 164 -10.31 8.10 21.17
C ALA A 164 -10.58 8.71 19.78
N LEU A 165 -10.95 7.91 18.80
CA LEU A 165 -11.31 8.38 17.46
C LEU A 165 -12.59 9.21 17.46
N LEU A 166 -13.59 8.86 18.27
CA LEU A 166 -14.82 9.66 18.42
C LEU A 166 -14.55 11.06 18.97
N LYS A 167 -13.59 11.21 19.89
CA LYS A 167 -13.23 12.51 20.48
C LYS A 167 -12.61 13.47 19.46
N ILE A 168 -11.95 12.97 18.42
CA ILE A 168 -11.25 13.78 17.40
C ILE A 168 -12.00 13.81 16.07
N LYS A 169 -13.11 13.10 15.94
CA LYS A 169 -13.86 12.89 14.68
C LYS A 169 -14.21 14.18 13.94
N ASP A 170 -14.62 15.20 14.69
CA ASP A 170 -15.10 16.49 14.15
C ASP A 170 -14.05 17.61 14.31
N GLN A 171 -12.82 17.26 14.68
CA GLN A 171 -11.71 18.19 14.80
C GLN A 171 -10.88 18.21 13.49
N ASN A 172 -10.31 19.38 13.21
CA ASN A 172 -9.31 19.47 12.15
C ASN A 172 -8.03 18.73 12.60
N PRO A 173 -7.47 17.86 11.76
CA PRO A 173 -6.26 17.15 12.12
C PRO A 173 -5.08 18.13 12.26
N THR A 174 -4.15 17.83 13.17
CA THR A 174 -2.94 18.63 13.41
C THR A 174 -1.93 18.56 12.26
N LYS A 175 -2.02 17.52 11.43
CA LYS A 175 -1.28 17.33 10.18
C LYS A 175 -2.13 16.54 9.21
N SER A 176 -1.90 16.67 7.92
CA SER A 176 -2.63 15.92 6.87
C SER A 176 -1.67 15.40 5.84
N LEU A 177 -1.86 14.13 5.44
CA LEU A 177 -1.08 13.51 4.38
C LEU A 177 -1.50 14.07 3.02
N ALA A 178 -0.53 14.55 2.26
CA ALA A 178 -0.67 15.04 0.90
C ALA A 178 0.01 14.11 -0.09
N MET A 179 -0.61 13.89 -1.25
CA MET A 179 0.04 13.34 -2.43
C MET A 179 0.42 14.50 -3.35
N MET A 180 1.68 14.57 -3.74
CA MET A 180 2.24 15.67 -4.51
C MET A 180 2.93 15.16 -5.77
N VAL A 181 2.93 16.01 -6.81
CA VAL A 181 3.64 15.76 -8.06
C VAL A 181 4.51 16.97 -8.36
N LEU A 182 5.77 16.75 -8.74
CA LEU A 182 6.65 17.82 -9.18
C LEU A 182 6.16 18.43 -10.50
N LYS A 183 6.36 19.73 -10.68
CA LYS A 183 6.02 20.42 -11.94
C LYS A 183 7.01 20.11 -13.04
N ASP A 184 8.31 20.01 -12.71
CA ASP A 184 9.35 19.52 -13.61
C ASP A 184 9.62 18.05 -13.33
N ASN A 185 9.53 17.21 -14.35
CA ASN A 185 9.53 15.75 -14.20
C ASN A 185 10.59 15.10 -15.08
N ARG A 186 11.77 14.91 -14.51
CA ARG A 186 12.85 14.14 -15.10
C ARG A 186 13.18 12.93 -14.25
N PRO A 187 13.48 11.78 -14.84
CA PRO A 187 13.89 10.61 -14.07
C PRO A 187 15.14 10.91 -13.23
N GLY A 188 15.02 10.73 -11.89
CA GLY A 188 16.16 10.93 -10.97
C GLY A 188 16.59 12.38 -10.74
N GLU A 189 15.83 13.38 -11.25
CA GLU A 189 16.10 14.80 -11.06
C GLU A 189 14.86 15.57 -10.60
N PRO A 190 14.72 15.86 -9.29
CA PRO A 190 15.56 15.38 -8.19
C PRO A 190 15.28 13.91 -7.87
N LEU A 191 16.21 13.24 -7.18
CA LEU A 191 15.94 11.97 -6.53
C LEU A 191 15.17 12.26 -5.23
N LEU A 192 13.86 12.06 -5.26
CA LEU A 192 13.00 12.14 -4.08
C LEU A 192 13.12 10.83 -3.29
N LEU A 193 13.28 10.94 -1.98
CA LEU A 193 13.33 9.81 -1.06
C LEU A 193 12.28 9.96 0.04
N HIS A 194 12.64 10.63 1.13
CA HIS A 194 11.80 10.95 2.28
C HIS A 194 12.49 11.99 3.16
N GLU A 195 11.75 12.61 4.09
CA GLU A 195 12.21 13.63 5.03
C GLU A 195 12.61 14.98 4.38
N GLU A 196 12.39 15.14 3.08
CA GLU A 196 12.60 16.42 2.42
C GLU A 196 11.60 17.47 2.94
N PRO A 197 12.04 18.70 3.26
CA PRO A 197 11.13 19.75 3.74
C PRO A 197 10.16 20.22 2.65
N ILE A 198 8.89 20.38 3.05
CA ILE A 198 7.82 20.92 2.21
C ILE A 198 7.63 22.39 2.59
N TYR A 199 7.69 23.26 1.60
CA TYR A 199 7.52 24.70 1.76
C TYR A 199 6.18 25.18 1.19
N LEU A 200 5.57 26.15 1.89
CA LEU A 200 4.59 27.07 1.35
C LEU A 200 5.29 28.43 1.28
N ASP A 201 5.52 28.94 0.08
CA ASP A 201 6.41 30.06 -0.17
C ASP A 201 7.80 29.83 0.47
N ASP A 202 8.20 30.58 1.50
CA ASP A 202 9.47 30.43 2.21
C ASP A 202 9.34 29.75 3.58
N LYS A 203 8.14 29.31 3.96
CA LYS A 203 7.89 28.70 5.26
C LYS A 203 7.81 27.17 5.13
N ILE A 204 8.57 26.45 5.94
CA ILE A 204 8.44 25.00 6.07
C ILE A 204 7.10 24.69 6.75
N ILE A 205 6.28 23.87 6.08
CA ILE A 205 4.97 23.45 6.55
C ILE A 205 4.86 21.94 6.77
N GLY A 206 5.91 21.18 6.44
CA GLY A 206 5.90 19.73 6.57
C GLY A 206 7.13 19.07 6.04
N ARG A 207 7.04 17.75 5.90
CA ARG A 207 8.11 16.90 5.35
C ARG A 207 7.51 15.76 4.51
N THR A 208 8.30 15.27 3.57
CA THR A 208 7.95 14.10 2.76
C THR A 208 8.12 12.81 3.56
N THR A 209 7.37 11.77 3.18
CA THR A 209 7.44 10.43 3.77
C THR A 209 7.85 9.38 2.76
N SER A 210 7.54 9.62 1.49
CA SER A 210 7.94 8.78 0.36
C SER A 210 8.14 9.63 -0.87
N GLY A 211 9.05 9.23 -1.75
CA GLY A 211 9.29 9.89 -3.03
C GLY A 211 9.86 8.94 -4.06
N ASN A 212 9.44 9.07 -5.32
CA ASN A 212 9.98 8.28 -6.41
C ASN A 212 9.53 8.84 -7.77
N TYR A 213 10.16 8.37 -8.85
CA TYR A 213 9.77 8.69 -10.22
C TYR A 213 8.90 7.58 -10.83
N SER A 214 7.69 7.94 -11.23
CA SER A 214 6.79 7.05 -11.98
C SER A 214 7.18 7.01 -13.45
N PHE A 215 7.62 5.86 -13.93
CA PHE A 215 7.87 5.63 -15.36
C PHE A 215 6.56 5.48 -16.16
N ASN A 216 5.49 4.97 -15.54
CA ASN A 216 4.18 4.83 -16.18
C ASN A 216 3.54 6.19 -16.49
N PHE A 217 3.61 7.11 -15.54
CA PHE A 217 2.98 8.44 -15.67
C PHE A 217 3.98 9.55 -15.99
N LYS A 218 5.29 9.25 -16.05
CA LYS A 218 6.37 10.21 -16.28
C LYS A 218 6.32 11.39 -15.31
N LYS A 219 6.16 11.09 -14.02
CA LYS A 219 5.99 12.05 -12.93
C LYS A 219 6.86 11.68 -11.73
N ASN A 220 7.51 12.69 -11.13
CA ASN A 220 8.03 12.57 -9.78
C ASN A 220 6.87 12.70 -8.78
N ILE A 221 6.64 11.68 -7.96
CA ILE A 221 5.57 11.59 -6.98
C ILE A 221 6.19 11.65 -5.58
N SER A 222 5.54 12.35 -4.67
CA SER A 222 5.89 12.33 -3.25
C SER A 222 4.64 12.25 -2.39
N PHE A 223 4.73 11.55 -1.26
CA PHE A 223 3.82 11.68 -0.14
C PHE A 223 4.49 12.50 0.96
N GLY A 224 3.69 13.18 1.78
CA GLY A 224 4.23 13.92 2.91
C GLY A 224 3.14 14.56 3.75
N TYR A 225 3.46 14.81 5.01
CA TYR A 225 2.55 15.49 5.92
C TYR A 225 2.75 17.00 5.88
N VAL A 226 1.64 17.73 5.84
CA VAL A 226 1.59 19.18 6.03
C VAL A 226 0.92 19.49 7.37
N ASN A 227 1.50 20.45 8.12
CA ASN A 227 1.10 20.76 9.49
C ASN A 227 -0.21 21.53 9.58
N SER A 228 -0.79 21.56 10.79
CA SER A 228 -2.06 22.23 11.11
C SER A 228 -2.10 23.70 10.69
N GLY A 229 -3.30 24.15 10.38
CA GLY A 229 -3.53 25.45 9.74
C GLY A 229 -3.53 25.37 8.22
N ASN A 230 -3.03 24.26 7.65
CA ASN A 230 -3.01 23.98 6.23
C ASN A 230 -3.81 22.70 5.97
N THR A 231 -5.03 22.83 5.52
CA THR A 231 -5.79 21.69 4.98
C THR A 231 -5.34 21.42 3.55
N ILE A 232 -5.51 20.20 3.09
CA ILE A 232 -5.17 19.83 1.70
C ILE A 232 -5.91 20.75 0.71
N GLU A 233 -7.19 21.04 0.98
CA GLU A 233 -8.03 21.94 0.17
C GLU A 233 -7.46 23.35 0.08
N ASN A 234 -6.96 23.89 1.18
CA ASN A 234 -6.40 25.24 1.24
C ASN A 234 -5.04 25.35 0.55
N LEU A 235 -4.32 24.26 0.40
CA LEU A 235 -3.00 24.23 -0.23
C LEU A 235 -3.05 23.98 -1.73
N ILE A 236 -4.19 23.52 -2.26
CA ILE A 236 -4.36 23.34 -3.70
C ILE A 236 -4.17 24.69 -4.41
N ASN A 237 -3.36 24.69 -5.47
CA ASN A 237 -2.99 25.87 -6.24
C ASN A 237 -2.14 26.92 -5.48
N LYS A 238 -1.63 26.62 -4.29
CA LYS A 238 -0.65 27.47 -3.61
C LYS A 238 0.76 27.25 -4.16
N ASN A 239 1.67 28.14 -3.81
CA ASN A 239 3.08 28.06 -4.19
C ASN A 239 3.83 27.10 -3.27
N LEU A 240 3.76 25.81 -3.60
CA LEU A 240 4.40 24.73 -2.84
C LEU A 240 5.68 24.29 -3.51
N SER A 241 6.66 23.93 -2.70
CA SER A 241 7.90 23.30 -3.17
C SER A 241 8.42 22.25 -2.18
N ILE A 242 9.20 21.31 -2.68
CA ILE A 242 10.00 20.37 -1.90
C ILE A 242 11.48 20.75 -2.10
N GLU A 243 12.24 20.80 -1.01
CA GLU A 243 13.66 21.08 -1.08
C GLU A 243 14.46 19.79 -1.07
N VAL A 244 15.29 19.61 -2.10
CA VAL A 244 16.26 18.51 -2.22
C VAL A 244 17.62 19.13 -2.47
N GLU A 245 18.63 18.75 -1.69
CA GLU A 245 20.01 19.26 -1.82
C GLU A 245 20.08 20.80 -1.88
N LYS A 246 19.32 21.49 -1.01
CA LYS A 246 19.23 22.96 -0.92
C LYS A 246 18.63 23.64 -2.16
N LYS A 247 17.98 22.91 -3.04
CA LYS A 247 17.26 23.43 -4.20
C LYS A 247 15.76 23.14 -4.06
N LYS A 248 14.93 24.18 -4.23
CA LYS A 248 13.49 24.08 -4.17
C LYS A 248 12.91 23.66 -5.55
N TYR A 249 12.08 22.62 -5.53
CA TYR A 249 11.37 22.09 -6.70
C TYR A 249 9.88 22.33 -6.54
N PRO A 250 9.23 23.09 -7.42
CA PRO A 250 7.81 23.35 -7.34
C PRO A 250 6.97 22.08 -7.45
N VAL A 251 5.95 21.97 -6.59
CA VAL A 251 5.03 20.82 -6.56
C VAL A 251 3.58 21.26 -6.64
N THR A 252 2.72 20.30 -6.98
CA THR A 252 1.27 20.45 -6.94
C THR A 252 0.68 19.30 -6.15
N ILE A 253 -0.24 19.59 -5.22
CA ILE A 253 -1.04 18.57 -4.54
C ILE A 253 -2.07 18.02 -5.51
N ILE A 254 -2.19 16.69 -5.55
CA ILE A 254 -3.23 16.01 -6.32
C ILE A 254 -4.23 15.33 -5.36
N LYS A 255 -5.53 15.44 -5.69
CA LYS A 255 -6.62 14.88 -4.86
C LYS A 255 -6.87 13.41 -5.09
N LYS A 256 -6.45 12.91 -6.24
CA LYS A 256 -6.65 11.51 -6.65
C LYS A 256 -5.32 10.91 -7.07
N PRO A 257 -5.11 9.62 -6.81
CA PRO A 257 -3.94 8.91 -7.32
C PRO A 257 -3.82 9.02 -8.84
N LEU A 258 -2.61 8.89 -9.37
CA LEU A 258 -2.37 8.87 -10.82
C LEU A 258 -2.97 7.62 -11.46
N ASN A 259 -2.80 6.46 -10.83
CA ASN A 259 -3.45 5.23 -11.23
C ASN A 259 -4.87 5.18 -10.65
N GLN A 260 -5.87 5.28 -11.54
CA GLN A 260 -7.28 5.25 -11.18
C GLN A 260 -7.98 3.97 -11.68
N LYS A 261 -7.22 2.92 -12.01
CA LYS A 261 -7.79 1.63 -12.40
C LYS A 261 -8.68 1.08 -11.29
N ASN A 262 -9.86 0.64 -11.66
CA ASN A 262 -10.74 -0.05 -10.71
C ASN A 262 -10.39 -1.54 -10.65
N ILE A 263 -9.42 -1.88 -9.82
CA ILE A 263 -8.95 -3.27 -9.66
C ILE A 263 -9.99 -4.23 -9.05
N LYS A 264 -11.14 -3.72 -8.60
CA LYS A 264 -12.23 -4.56 -8.07
C LYS A 264 -13.03 -5.22 -9.20
N ASP A 265 -13.13 -4.54 -10.34
CA ASP A 265 -13.98 -4.93 -11.45
C ASP A 265 -13.20 -5.49 -12.65
N ILE A 266 -11.87 -5.50 -12.56
CA ILE A 266 -10.99 -6.06 -13.61
C ILE A 266 -10.83 -7.57 -13.42
#